data_55f4af4b4124890b8c3d4a992a0c5bc8
#
_entry.id   55f4af4b4124890b8c3d4a992a0c5bc8
#
_cell.length_a   1.000
_cell.length_b   1.000
_cell.length_c   1.000
_cell.angle_alpha   90.00
_cell.angle_beta   90.00
_cell.angle_gamma   90.00
#
_symmetry.space_group_name_H-M   'P 1'
#
loop_
_entity.id
_entity.type
_entity.pdbx_description
1 polymer ?
#
loop_
_entity_poly.entity_id
_entity_poly.type
_entity_poly.pdbx_seq_one_letter_code
_entity_poly.pdbx_strand_id
1 'polypeptide(L)'
;MPDTTYNPAAEGPRAAIARRILARATDGQPHLSAEIPGLMLIRMDQAHLNTCSVYEPCVALIVQGSKRIMLGEETLFYGEDRYLIAAMDLPVQAAVMQASAERPYLGVGMRLDWREIASLMLESPAPTTANGPLDNRAMTTGALTLPLLEAFDRLVALLDQPEHITALAPLVKRE
;
A
#
# COMPACT_ATOMS: atom_id res chain seq x y z
N MET A 1 23.22 3.53 -4.57
CA MET A 1 21.97 3.63 -5.35
C MET A 1 21.46 2.22 -5.51
N PRO A 2 20.35 1.79 -4.90
CA PRO A 2 19.81 0.47 -5.21
C PRO A 2 19.27 0.53 -6.65
N ASP A 3 19.68 -0.45 -7.44
CA ASP A 3 19.26 -0.66 -8.81
C ASP A 3 17.73 -0.87 -8.83
N THR A 4 16.99 0.13 -9.27
CA THR A 4 15.54 -0.02 -9.50
C THR A 4 15.40 -0.89 -10.74
N THR A 5 15.26 -2.18 -10.54
CA THR A 5 15.08 -3.14 -11.64
C THR A 5 13.73 -2.84 -12.29
N TYR A 6 13.77 -2.14 -13.43
CA TYR A 6 12.61 -1.90 -14.28
C TYR A 6 11.94 -3.24 -14.64
N ASN A 7 10.68 -3.39 -14.23
CA ASN A 7 9.88 -4.57 -14.56
C ASN A 7 8.71 -4.17 -15.48
N PRO A 8 8.81 -4.41 -16.80
CA PRO A 8 7.78 -4.02 -17.76
C PRO A 8 6.42 -4.72 -17.52
N ALA A 9 6.39 -5.90 -16.91
CA ALA A 9 5.15 -6.59 -16.57
C ALA A 9 4.34 -5.85 -15.48
N ALA A 10 4.97 -5.03 -14.67
CA ALA A 10 4.32 -4.24 -13.63
C ALA A 10 3.60 -2.97 -14.16
N GLU A 11 3.88 -2.54 -15.39
CA GLU A 11 3.28 -1.31 -15.95
C GLU A 11 1.78 -1.43 -16.13
N GLY A 12 1.28 -2.56 -16.62
CA GLY A 12 -0.15 -2.80 -16.83
C GLY A 12 -0.97 -2.69 -15.55
N PRO A 13 -0.69 -3.48 -14.52
CA PRO A 13 -1.38 -3.40 -13.23
C PRO A 13 -1.23 -2.03 -12.57
N ARG A 14 -0.04 -1.44 -12.61
CA ARG A 14 0.22 -0.11 -12.03
C ARG A 14 -0.61 0.97 -12.68
N ALA A 15 -0.66 1.02 -14.01
CA ALA A 15 -1.47 1.97 -14.77
C ALA A 15 -2.97 1.76 -14.53
N ALA A 16 -3.42 0.52 -14.36
CA ALA A 16 -4.81 0.20 -14.07
C ALA A 16 -5.22 0.71 -12.67
N ILE A 17 -4.40 0.49 -11.64
CA ILE A 17 -4.62 1.03 -10.30
C ILE A 17 -4.62 2.56 -10.34
N ALA A 18 -3.64 3.19 -11.00
CA ALA A 18 -3.54 4.65 -11.13
C ALA A 18 -4.82 5.28 -11.68
N ARG A 19 -5.36 4.74 -12.79
CA ARG A 19 -6.62 5.22 -13.37
C ARG A 19 -7.79 5.14 -12.38
N ARG A 20 -7.89 4.06 -11.61
CA ARG A 20 -8.98 3.87 -10.65
C ARG A 20 -8.85 4.81 -9.45
N ILE A 21 -7.62 5.09 -9.00
CA ILE A 21 -7.37 6.09 -7.96
C ILE A 21 -7.79 7.47 -8.46
N LEU A 22 -7.35 7.87 -9.66
CA LEU A 22 -7.69 9.18 -10.25
C LEU A 22 -9.20 9.37 -10.46
N ALA A 23 -9.94 8.29 -10.74
CA ALA A 23 -11.40 8.35 -10.92
C ALA A 23 -12.16 8.48 -9.59
N ARG A 24 -11.59 8.13 -8.43
CA ARG A 24 -12.28 8.01 -7.15
C ARG A 24 -11.75 8.91 -6.05
N ALA A 25 -10.43 9.12 -6.02
CA ALA A 25 -9.79 9.88 -4.95
C ALA A 25 -9.74 11.38 -5.29
N THR A 26 -10.09 12.21 -4.30
CA THR A 26 -9.97 13.66 -4.37
C THR A 26 -8.58 14.07 -3.87
N ASP A 27 -8.02 15.13 -4.44
CA ASP A 27 -6.74 15.69 -4.01
C ASP A 27 -6.73 16.01 -2.50
N GLY A 28 -5.68 15.57 -1.84
CA GLY A 28 -5.43 15.84 -0.42
C GLY A 28 -6.31 15.08 0.56
N GLN A 29 -7.25 14.25 0.09
CA GLN A 29 -8.15 13.48 0.96
C GLN A 29 -8.06 11.98 0.65
N PRO A 30 -7.71 11.13 1.66
CA PRO A 30 -7.79 9.69 1.49
C PRO A 30 -9.23 9.27 1.20
N HIS A 31 -9.44 8.53 0.12
CA HIS A 31 -10.71 7.88 -0.17
C HIS A 31 -10.75 6.51 0.52
N LEU A 32 -11.53 6.40 1.59
CA LEU A 32 -11.81 5.13 2.25
C LEU A 32 -12.98 4.46 1.53
N SER A 33 -12.75 3.27 0.98
CA SER A 33 -13.82 2.54 0.31
C SER A 33 -14.88 2.07 1.32
N ALA A 34 -16.13 2.42 1.07
CA ALA A 34 -17.26 1.90 1.83
C ALA A 34 -17.57 0.45 1.43
N GLU A 35 -17.30 0.09 0.19
CA GLU A 35 -17.62 -1.21 -0.40
C GLU A 35 -16.60 -2.29 0.01
N ILE A 36 -15.32 -1.91 0.13
CA ILE A 36 -14.23 -2.80 0.54
C ILE A 36 -13.60 -2.24 1.82
N PRO A 37 -14.08 -2.67 3.01
CA PRO A 37 -13.58 -2.15 4.28
C PRO A 37 -12.07 -2.32 4.41
N GLY A 38 -11.39 -1.23 4.79
CA GLY A 38 -9.95 -1.17 4.95
C GLY A 38 -9.18 -0.78 3.69
N LEU A 39 -9.80 -0.79 2.51
CA LEU A 39 -9.16 -0.29 1.28
C LEU A 39 -9.15 1.24 1.28
N MET A 40 -7.99 1.82 1.04
CA MET A 40 -7.76 3.25 0.98
C MET A 40 -7.05 3.63 -0.31
N LEU A 41 -7.58 4.62 -1.02
CA LEU A 41 -6.97 5.23 -2.20
C LEU A 41 -6.54 6.65 -1.86
N ILE A 42 -5.34 7.02 -2.28
CA ILE A 42 -4.75 8.33 -1.95
C ILE A 42 -4.31 9.02 -3.23
N ARG A 43 -4.71 10.28 -3.36
CA ARG A 43 -4.23 11.20 -4.39
C ARG A 43 -3.75 12.50 -3.75
N MET A 44 -2.58 12.98 -4.16
CA MET A 44 -2.08 14.29 -3.79
C MET A 44 -1.46 14.95 -5.02
N ASP A 45 -1.97 16.11 -5.40
CA ASP A 45 -1.54 16.85 -6.59
C ASP A 45 -0.36 17.79 -6.28
N GLN A 46 0.07 17.86 -5.01
CA GLN A 46 1.21 18.65 -4.57
C GLN A 46 2.06 17.87 -3.57
N ALA A 47 3.35 18.19 -3.55
CA ALA A 47 4.25 17.71 -2.51
C ALA A 47 3.84 18.33 -1.15
N HIS A 48 3.74 17.48 -0.13
CA HIS A 48 3.43 17.91 1.23
C HIS A 48 4.58 17.55 2.16
N LEU A 49 5.03 18.51 2.96
CA LEU A 49 6.08 18.33 3.93
C LEU A 49 5.49 18.07 5.33
N ASN A 50 5.95 16.98 5.97
CA ASN A 50 5.83 16.73 7.41
C ASN A 50 4.39 16.84 7.98
N THR A 51 3.46 16.09 7.41
CA THR A 51 2.14 15.91 8.01
C THR A 51 2.20 14.85 9.11
N CYS A 52 1.80 15.22 10.33
CA CYS A 52 1.64 14.24 11.41
C CYS A 52 0.39 13.40 11.16
N SER A 53 0.53 12.08 11.25
CA SER A 53 -0.57 11.13 11.12
C SER A 53 -0.33 9.91 11.97
N VAL A 54 -1.39 9.16 12.26
CA VAL A 54 -1.28 7.84 12.87
C VAL A 54 -1.49 6.81 11.76
N TYR A 55 -0.49 5.94 11.57
CA TYR A 55 -0.64 4.79 10.70
C TYR A 55 -1.21 3.64 11.52
N GLU A 56 -2.39 3.18 11.13
CA GLU A 56 -2.96 1.92 11.63
C GLU A 56 -2.27 0.74 10.95
N PRO A 57 -2.39 -0.48 11.49
CA PRO A 57 -1.87 -1.68 10.83
C PRO A 57 -2.31 -1.76 9.39
N CYS A 58 -1.36 -1.73 8.46
CA CYS A 58 -1.66 -1.72 7.02
C CYS A 58 -0.50 -2.21 6.17
N VAL A 59 -0.82 -2.62 4.96
CA VAL A 59 0.11 -2.70 3.83
C VAL A 59 -0.22 -1.60 2.84
N ALA A 60 0.80 -0.89 2.35
CA ALA A 60 0.61 0.23 1.43
C ALA A 60 1.62 0.18 0.29
N LEU A 61 1.14 0.53 -0.90
CA LEU A 61 1.91 0.65 -2.13
C LEU A 61 1.87 2.09 -2.63
N ILE A 62 2.98 2.53 -3.23
CA ILE A 62 2.99 3.74 -4.04
C ILE A 62 2.90 3.34 -5.50
N VAL A 63 1.88 3.84 -6.17
CA VAL A 63 1.60 3.58 -7.58
C VAL A 63 2.32 4.60 -8.46
N GLN A 64 2.42 5.84 -7.96
CA GLN A 64 3.12 6.94 -8.61
C GLN A 64 3.68 7.91 -7.58
N GLY A 65 4.94 8.30 -7.75
CA GLY A 65 5.62 9.24 -6.87
C GLY A 65 6.46 8.57 -5.77
N SER A 66 6.73 9.30 -4.70
CA SER A 66 7.53 8.80 -3.57
C SER A 66 7.16 9.48 -2.26
N LYS A 67 7.44 8.80 -1.16
CA LYS A 67 7.12 9.24 0.19
C LYS A 67 8.29 9.04 1.14
N ARG A 68 8.44 9.98 2.07
CA ARG A 68 9.31 9.87 3.23
C ARG A 68 8.44 9.72 4.47
N ILE A 69 8.81 8.82 5.36
CA ILE A 69 8.16 8.64 6.67
C ILE A 69 9.23 8.72 7.73
N MET A 70 8.96 9.50 8.77
CA MET A 70 9.79 9.62 9.95
C MET A 70 9.05 9.02 11.14
N LEU A 71 9.69 8.05 11.80
CA LEU A 71 9.21 7.39 13.00
C LEU A 71 10.28 7.54 14.09
N GLY A 72 10.10 8.49 14.99
CA GLY A 72 11.16 8.88 15.92
C GLY A 72 12.40 9.38 15.17
N GLU A 73 13.56 8.74 15.41
CA GLU A 73 14.82 9.05 14.72
C GLU A 73 14.99 8.31 13.39
N GLU A 74 14.16 7.30 13.12
CA GLU A 74 14.23 6.54 11.87
C GLU A 74 13.55 7.27 10.73
N THR A 75 14.16 7.22 9.56
CA THR A 75 13.59 7.77 8.32
C THR A 75 13.55 6.69 7.25
N LEU A 76 12.35 6.44 6.73
CA LEU A 76 12.09 5.52 5.63
C LEU A 76 11.76 6.31 4.38
N PHE A 77 12.40 5.92 3.26
CA PHE A 77 12.05 6.43 1.93
C PHE A 77 11.57 5.25 1.09
N TYR A 78 10.43 5.42 0.44
CA TYR A 78 9.95 4.40 -0.48
C TYR A 78 9.17 5.03 -1.64
N GLY A 79 9.17 4.34 -2.76
CA GLY A 79 8.56 4.74 -4.01
C GLY A 79 7.83 3.58 -4.67
N GLU A 80 7.72 3.65 -5.97
CA GLU A 80 6.95 2.73 -6.80
C GLU A 80 7.48 1.28 -6.80
N ASP A 81 8.71 1.06 -6.35
CA ASP A 81 9.41 -0.23 -6.31
C ASP A 81 9.30 -0.94 -4.95
N ARG A 82 8.64 -0.33 -3.99
CA ARG A 82 8.56 -0.86 -2.62
C ARG A 82 7.14 -0.81 -2.08
N TYR A 83 6.85 -1.74 -1.17
CA TYR A 83 5.68 -1.67 -0.29
C TYR A 83 6.11 -1.27 1.11
N LEU A 84 5.17 -0.76 1.88
CA LEU A 84 5.29 -0.48 3.32
C LEU A 84 4.37 -1.41 4.09
N ILE A 85 4.84 -1.92 5.23
CA ILE A 85 4.00 -2.55 6.26
C ILE A 85 4.13 -1.73 7.55
N ALA A 86 3.01 -1.35 8.14
CA ALA A 86 2.89 -0.90 9.51
C ALA A 86 2.21 -2.02 10.33
N ALA A 87 2.85 -2.46 11.41
CA ALA A 87 2.40 -3.59 12.19
C ALA A 87 1.50 -3.19 13.37
N MET A 88 1.45 -1.93 13.75
CA MET A 88 0.69 -1.39 14.85
C MET A 88 0.39 0.09 14.61
N ASP A 89 -0.42 0.70 15.48
CA ASP A 89 -0.67 2.14 15.46
C ASP A 89 0.63 2.90 15.76
N LEU A 90 1.06 3.70 14.79
CA LEU A 90 2.33 4.43 14.86
C LEU A 90 2.12 5.91 14.56
N PRO A 91 2.48 6.81 15.49
CA PRO A 91 2.55 8.24 15.18
C PRO A 91 3.76 8.49 14.29
N VAL A 92 3.53 9.01 13.09
CA VAL A 92 4.56 9.28 12.10
C VAL A 92 4.46 10.71 11.57
N GLN A 93 5.59 11.21 11.07
CA GLN A 93 5.60 12.37 10.19
C GLN A 93 5.82 11.89 8.77
N ALA A 94 4.86 12.16 7.89
CA ALA A 94 4.91 11.74 6.50
C ALA A 94 5.05 12.94 5.56
N ALA A 95 5.83 12.77 4.50
CA ALA A 95 6.01 13.77 3.47
C ALA A 95 5.90 13.12 2.09
N VAL A 96 5.05 13.66 1.23
CA VAL A 96 5.03 13.32 -0.19
C VAL A 96 6.14 14.12 -0.87
N MET A 97 7.11 13.40 -1.44
CA MET A 97 8.33 14.01 -1.97
C MET A 97 8.20 14.43 -3.43
N GLN A 98 7.38 13.74 -4.20
CA GLN A 98 7.19 13.97 -5.63
C GLN A 98 5.71 13.91 -5.95
N ALA A 99 5.13 15.06 -6.27
CA ALA A 99 3.78 15.21 -6.77
C ALA A 99 3.64 16.55 -7.49
N SER A 100 2.87 16.58 -8.58
CA SER A 100 2.38 17.77 -9.27
C SER A 100 0.98 17.50 -9.81
N ALA A 101 0.29 18.54 -10.28
CA ALA A 101 -1.03 18.36 -10.89
C ALA A 101 -1.00 17.46 -12.14
N GLU A 102 0.10 17.50 -12.92
CA GLU A 102 0.31 16.66 -14.11
C GLU A 102 0.76 15.24 -13.75
N ARG A 103 1.44 15.09 -12.62
CA ARG A 103 1.92 13.80 -12.11
C ARG A 103 1.68 13.72 -10.61
N PRO A 104 0.43 13.47 -10.18
CA PRO A 104 0.09 13.41 -8.77
C PRO A 104 0.75 12.20 -8.07
N TYR A 105 0.95 12.32 -6.76
CA TYR A 105 1.23 11.16 -5.94
C TYR A 105 -0.03 10.28 -5.86
N LEU A 106 0.14 8.99 -6.14
CA LEU A 106 -0.94 8.01 -6.07
C LEU A 106 -0.50 6.84 -5.18
N GLY A 107 -1.30 6.56 -4.17
CA GLY A 107 -1.08 5.47 -3.25
C GLY A 107 -2.33 4.62 -3.06
N VAL A 108 -2.13 3.35 -2.73
CA VAL A 108 -3.17 2.44 -2.30
C VAL A 108 -2.74 1.74 -1.03
N GLY A 109 -3.64 1.61 -0.08
CA GLY A 109 -3.39 0.91 1.18
C GLY A 109 -4.52 -0.03 1.53
N MET A 110 -4.18 -1.10 2.25
CA MET A 110 -5.11 -2.03 2.83
C MET A 110 -4.86 -2.16 4.32
N ARG A 111 -5.85 -1.86 5.14
CA ARG A 111 -5.78 -2.07 6.60
C ARG A 111 -5.71 -3.57 6.87
N LEU A 112 -4.87 -3.94 7.83
CA LEU A 112 -4.69 -5.31 8.27
C LEU A 112 -5.56 -5.58 9.50
N ASP A 113 -6.38 -6.62 9.44
CA ASP A 113 -7.10 -7.15 10.60
C ASP A 113 -6.28 -8.28 11.22
N TRP A 114 -5.86 -8.09 12.48
CA TRP A 114 -5.06 -9.07 13.20
C TRP A 114 -5.76 -10.43 13.37
N ARG A 115 -7.09 -10.45 13.41
CA ARG A 115 -7.85 -11.70 13.49
C ARG A 115 -7.75 -12.48 12.18
N GLU A 116 -7.85 -11.76 11.03
CA GLU A 116 -7.66 -12.38 9.71
C GLU A 116 -6.23 -12.90 9.55
N ILE A 117 -5.22 -12.10 9.95
CA ILE A 117 -3.81 -12.51 9.90
C ILE A 117 -3.56 -13.72 10.80
N ALA A 118 -4.05 -13.71 12.04
CA ALA A 118 -3.89 -14.84 12.96
C ALA A 118 -4.54 -16.12 12.40
N SER A 119 -5.71 -16.01 11.76
CA SER A 119 -6.36 -17.13 11.09
C SER A 119 -5.51 -17.70 9.95
N LEU A 120 -4.96 -16.81 9.11
CA LEU A 120 -4.06 -17.23 8.02
C LEU A 120 -2.79 -17.90 8.52
N MET A 121 -2.20 -17.40 9.62
CA MET A 121 -1.02 -18.02 10.24
C MET A 121 -1.30 -19.42 10.80
N LEU A 122 -2.52 -19.68 11.28
CA LEU A 122 -2.92 -21.01 11.76
C LEU A 122 -3.18 -21.98 10.59
N GLU A 123 -3.63 -21.48 9.45
CA GLU A 123 -3.93 -22.28 8.26
C GLU A 123 -2.68 -22.59 7.41
N SER A 124 -1.68 -21.72 7.46
CA SER A 124 -0.44 -21.86 6.68
C SER A 124 0.68 -22.40 7.58
N PRO A 125 1.42 -23.43 7.16
CA PRO A 125 2.65 -23.81 7.85
C PRO A 125 3.59 -22.60 7.85
N ALA A 126 4.11 -22.26 9.03
CA ALA A 126 5.07 -21.16 9.16
C ALA A 126 6.17 -21.31 8.09
N PRO A 127 6.50 -20.26 7.33
CA PRO A 127 7.58 -20.34 6.37
C PRO A 127 8.86 -20.76 7.10
N THR A 128 9.37 -21.93 6.76
CA THR A 128 10.57 -22.56 7.37
C THR A 128 11.86 -21.81 7.03
N THR A 129 11.79 -20.69 6.33
CA THR A 129 12.93 -19.94 5.81
C THR A 129 13.02 -18.51 6.30
N ALA A 130 12.62 -18.24 7.54
CA ALA A 130 13.08 -17.01 8.22
C ALA A 130 14.55 -17.19 8.67
N ASN A 131 15.46 -17.43 7.72
CA ASN A 131 16.90 -17.52 7.97
C ASN A 131 17.59 -16.14 8.10
N GLY A 132 16.81 -15.09 8.36
CA GLY A 132 17.31 -13.77 8.71
C GLY A 132 16.92 -13.37 10.13
N PRO A 133 17.61 -12.41 10.74
CA PRO A 133 17.14 -11.81 11.98
C PRO A 133 15.71 -11.31 11.76
N LEU A 134 14.80 -11.70 12.67
CA LEU A 134 13.42 -11.18 12.66
C LEU A 134 13.52 -9.66 12.68
N ASP A 135 13.01 -9.01 11.66
CA ASP A 135 12.89 -7.55 11.65
C ASP A 135 11.76 -7.17 12.60
N ASN A 136 12.14 -6.91 13.88
CA ASN A 136 11.19 -6.55 14.93
C ASN A 136 10.74 -5.09 14.84
N ARG A 137 10.95 -4.43 13.69
CA ARG A 137 10.50 -3.05 13.51
C ARG A 137 8.99 -3.00 13.33
N ALA A 138 8.38 -2.05 14.01
CA ALA A 138 6.94 -1.81 13.92
C ALA A 138 6.49 -1.29 12.54
N MET A 139 7.45 -0.78 11.74
CA MET A 139 7.25 -0.35 10.37
C MET A 139 8.47 -0.77 9.52
N THR A 140 8.20 -1.31 8.34
CA THR A 140 9.25 -1.74 7.40
C THR A 140 8.83 -1.58 5.95
N THR A 141 9.79 -1.59 5.04
CA THR A 141 9.54 -1.58 3.59
C THR A 141 10.20 -2.79 2.93
N GLY A 142 9.51 -3.41 1.99
CA GLY A 142 10.03 -4.51 1.17
C GLY A 142 9.99 -4.20 -0.32
N ALA A 143 10.71 -4.98 -1.14
CA ALA A 143 10.64 -4.87 -2.59
C ALA A 143 9.23 -5.25 -3.07
N LEU A 144 8.60 -4.40 -3.90
CA LEU A 144 7.30 -4.68 -4.46
C LEU A 144 7.41 -5.78 -5.52
N THR A 145 6.77 -6.91 -5.24
CA THR A 145 6.72 -8.04 -6.18
C THR A 145 5.53 -7.91 -7.12
N LEU A 146 5.64 -8.49 -8.33
CA LEU A 146 4.54 -8.49 -9.29
C LEU A 146 3.27 -9.17 -8.73
N PRO A 147 3.32 -10.34 -8.06
CA PRO A 147 2.13 -10.94 -7.46
C PRO A 147 1.40 -10.03 -6.46
N LEU A 148 2.13 -9.32 -5.60
CA LEU A 148 1.53 -8.38 -4.65
C LEU A 148 0.86 -7.19 -5.37
N LEU A 149 1.51 -6.64 -6.41
CA LEU A 149 0.93 -5.57 -7.21
C LEU A 149 -0.34 -6.03 -7.94
N GLU A 150 -0.34 -7.25 -8.50
CA GLU A 150 -1.50 -7.84 -9.16
C GLU A 150 -2.64 -8.13 -8.19
N ALA A 151 -2.37 -8.55 -6.95
CA ALA A 151 -3.38 -8.71 -5.92
C ALA A 151 -4.07 -7.37 -5.62
N PHE A 152 -3.30 -6.29 -5.47
CA PHE A 152 -3.88 -4.95 -5.31
C PHE A 152 -4.65 -4.48 -6.55
N ASP A 153 -4.19 -4.78 -7.77
CA ASP A 153 -4.94 -4.43 -8.98
C ASP A 153 -6.29 -5.16 -9.01
N ARG A 154 -6.32 -6.47 -8.72
CA ARG A 154 -7.57 -7.23 -8.61
C ARG A 154 -8.49 -6.66 -7.53
N LEU A 155 -7.96 -6.33 -6.36
CA LEU A 155 -8.75 -5.77 -5.27
C LEU A 155 -9.39 -4.42 -5.65
N VAL A 156 -8.60 -3.51 -6.23
CA VAL A 156 -9.09 -2.19 -6.67
C VAL A 156 -10.03 -2.33 -7.87
N ALA A 157 -9.84 -3.33 -8.74
CA ALA A 157 -10.72 -3.60 -9.88
C ALA A 157 -12.14 -4.00 -9.45
N LEU A 158 -12.30 -4.60 -8.27
CA LEU A 158 -13.63 -4.93 -7.74
C LEU A 158 -14.51 -3.70 -7.50
N LEU A 159 -13.92 -2.52 -7.31
CA LEU A 159 -14.67 -1.26 -7.22
C LEU A 159 -15.41 -0.89 -8.51
N ASP A 160 -15.02 -1.47 -9.65
CA ASP A 160 -15.71 -1.32 -10.94
C ASP A 160 -16.85 -2.33 -11.10
N GLN A 161 -16.95 -3.34 -10.20
CA GLN A 161 -17.89 -4.46 -10.25
C GLN A 161 -18.45 -4.74 -8.85
N PRO A 162 -19.23 -3.83 -8.27
CA PRO A 162 -19.66 -3.90 -6.87
C PRO A 162 -20.44 -5.18 -6.53
N GLU A 163 -21.12 -5.77 -7.50
CA GLU A 163 -21.85 -7.05 -7.34
C GLU A 163 -20.95 -8.23 -6.99
N HIS A 164 -19.65 -8.15 -7.31
CA HIS A 164 -18.68 -9.22 -7.05
C HIS A 164 -17.90 -9.03 -5.74
N ILE A 165 -17.97 -7.86 -5.12
CA ILE A 165 -17.16 -7.53 -3.93
C ILE A 165 -17.37 -8.51 -2.80
N THR A 166 -18.62 -8.81 -2.45
CA THR A 166 -18.94 -9.70 -1.32
C THR A 166 -18.33 -11.08 -1.48
N ALA A 167 -18.27 -11.61 -2.71
CA ALA A 167 -17.73 -12.94 -2.98
C ALA A 167 -16.21 -12.94 -3.16
N LEU A 168 -15.66 -11.93 -3.87
CA LEU A 168 -14.27 -11.98 -4.31
C LEU A 168 -13.31 -11.19 -3.42
N ALA A 169 -13.73 -10.09 -2.79
CA ALA A 169 -12.82 -9.29 -1.98
C ALA A 169 -12.18 -10.09 -0.81
N PRO A 170 -12.92 -10.96 -0.08
CA PRO A 170 -12.30 -11.78 0.97
C PRO A 170 -11.24 -12.76 0.43
N LEU A 171 -11.41 -13.27 -0.79
CA LEU A 171 -10.45 -14.19 -1.42
C LEU A 171 -9.18 -13.46 -1.83
N VAL A 172 -9.33 -12.30 -2.48
CA VAL A 172 -8.18 -11.49 -2.92
C VAL A 172 -7.38 -10.93 -1.73
N LYS A 173 -8.05 -10.59 -0.63
CA LYS A 173 -7.35 -10.13 0.60
C LYS A 173 -6.47 -11.21 1.24
N ARG A 174 -6.72 -12.49 0.96
CA ARG A 174 -5.96 -13.63 1.53
C ARG A 174 -4.73 -14.01 0.70
N GLU A 175 -4.58 -13.48 -0.51
CA GLU A 175 -3.42 -13.66 -1.37
C GLU A 175 -2.20 -12.88 -0.87
#